data_c151c6f4d5d3e1cc19ee6ab600708d54
#
_entry.id   c151c6f4d5d3e1cc19ee6ab600708d54
#
_cell.length_a   1.000
_cell.length_b   1.000
_cell.length_c   1.000
_cell.angle_alpha   90.00
_cell.angle_beta   90.00
_cell.angle_gamma   90.00
#
_symmetry.space_group_name_H-M   'P 1'
#
loop_
_entity.id
_entity.type
_entity.pdbx_description
1 polymer ?
#
loop_
_entity_poly.entity_id
_entity_poly.type
_entity_poly.pdbx_seq_one_letter_code
_entity_poly.pdbx_strand_id
1 'polypeptide(L)' 'MGNTINVVDDDFTITLPSSPSVGNTVIVKNVGEGTTTLARNGSNFEGSAQDATLAATKAAQVVYVDSTLGWKEI' A
#
# COMPACT_ATOMS: atom_id res chain seq x y z
N MET A 1 -14.02 -7.02 -3.17
CA MET A 1 -13.83 -6.33 -3.21
C MET A 1 -13.28 -5.51 -2.68
N GLY A 2 -12.84 -4.91 -2.51
CA GLY A 2 -12.20 -4.08 -1.66
C GLY A 2 -11.32 -3.06 -2.27
N ASN A 3 -11.88 -2.05 -2.79
CA ASN A 3 -11.13 -0.86 -3.16
C ASN A 3 -11.18 0.10 -1.98
N THR A 4 -10.02 0.51 -1.49
CA THR A 4 -9.92 1.44 -0.38
C THR A 4 -9.10 2.64 -0.81
N ILE A 5 -9.61 3.83 -0.57
CA ILE A 5 -8.90 5.06 -0.88
C ILE A 5 -8.53 5.73 0.42
N ASN A 6 -7.24 5.99 0.60
CA ASN A 6 -6.71 6.63 1.80
C ASN A 6 -6.04 7.93 1.44
N VAL A 7 -6.34 8.98 2.19
CA VAL A 7 -5.70 10.27 2.05
C VAL A 7 -4.94 10.52 3.35
N VAL A 8 -3.63 10.70 3.23
CA VAL A 8 -2.77 10.84 4.39
C VAL A 8 -1.96 12.12 4.31
N ASP A 9 -1.47 12.58 5.45
CA ASP A 9 -0.74 13.83 5.58
C ASP A 9 0.49 13.59 6.42
N ASP A 10 1.63 14.08 5.95
CA ASP A 10 2.91 13.98 6.66
C ASP A 10 3.35 12.53 6.88
N ASP A 11 4.22 12.31 7.86
CA ASP A 11 4.75 10.98 8.16
C ASP A 11 3.67 10.11 8.75
N PHE A 12 3.14 9.22 7.98
CA PHE A 12 2.05 8.37 8.41
C PHE A 12 2.26 6.96 7.87
N THR A 13 1.79 5.97 8.61
CA THR A 13 1.86 4.57 8.18
C THR A 13 0.47 4.05 7.91
N ILE A 14 0.25 3.58 6.68
CA ILE A 14 -0.97 2.89 6.30
C ILE A 14 -0.67 1.40 6.38
N THR A 15 -1.45 0.67 7.17
CA THR A 15 -1.28 -0.78 7.28
C THR A 15 -2.23 -1.45 6.31
N LEU A 16 -1.67 -2.23 5.39
CA LEU A 16 -2.47 -2.95 4.41
C LEU A 16 -3.22 -4.10 5.07
N PRO A 17 -4.29 -4.61 4.45
CA PRO A 17 -5.04 -5.74 5.04
C PRO A 17 -4.15 -6.94 5.31
N SER A 18 -4.42 -7.66 6.41
CA SER A 18 -3.62 -8.81 6.81
C SER A 18 -3.99 -10.08 6.05
N SER A 19 -5.19 -10.15 5.55
CA SER A 19 -5.68 -11.33 4.81
C SER A 19 -6.35 -10.88 3.52
N PRO A 20 -5.58 -10.31 2.58
CA PRO A 20 -6.19 -9.79 1.38
C PRO A 20 -6.63 -10.90 0.44
N SER A 21 -7.59 -10.59 -0.40
CA SER A 21 -8.02 -11.48 -1.48
C SER A 21 -7.46 -10.97 -2.80
N VAL A 22 -7.26 -11.87 -3.75
CA VAL A 22 -6.77 -11.49 -5.07
C VAL A 22 -7.70 -10.44 -5.67
N GLY A 23 -7.11 -9.34 -6.15
CA GLY A 23 -7.86 -8.24 -6.73
C GLY A 23 -8.19 -7.13 -5.75
N ASN A 24 -7.95 -7.32 -4.45
CA ASN A 24 -8.11 -6.22 -3.49
C ASN A 24 -7.21 -5.07 -3.89
N THR A 25 -7.74 -3.87 -3.88
CA THR A 25 -7.00 -2.68 -4.32
C THR A 25 -7.02 -1.63 -3.22
N VAL A 26 -5.86 -1.03 -2.97
CA VAL A 26 -5.73 0.07 -2.02
C VAL A 26 -5.11 1.24 -2.75
N ILE A 27 -5.73 2.41 -2.61
CA ILE A 27 -5.24 3.64 -3.21
C ILE A 27 -4.85 4.57 -2.08
N VAL A 28 -3.62 5.11 -2.13
CA VAL A 28 -3.12 6.01 -1.11
C VAL A 28 -2.64 7.29 -1.77
N LYS A 29 -3.08 8.42 -1.24
CA LYS A 29 -2.60 9.73 -1.68
C LYS A 29 -1.96 10.44 -0.50
N ASN A 30 -0.69 10.79 -0.63
CA ASN A 30 0.01 11.58 0.38
C ASN A 30 -0.14 13.05 0.02
N VAL A 31 -0.92 13.78 0.80
CA VAL A 31 -1.18 15.21 0.53
C VAL A 31 -0.26 16.11 1.35
N GLY A 32 0.58 15.54 2.21
CA GLY A 32 1.47 16.31 3.07
C GLY A 32 2.87 16.41 2.50
N GLU A 33 3.80 16.80 3.36
CA GLU A 33 5.20 17.00 2.98
C GLU A 33 6.11 15.90 3.50
N GLY A 34 5.60 15.00 4.32
CA GLY A 34 6.38 13.88 4.84
C GLY A 34 6.31 12.66 3.95
N THR A 35 6.79 11.55 4.48
CA THR A 35 6.79 10.28 3.76
C THR A 35 5.76 9.34 4.39
N THR A 36 4.94 8.73 3.56
CA THR A 36 3.98 7.72 4.01
C THR A 36 4.55 6.34 3.79
N THR A 37 4.42 5.48 4.79
CA THR A 37 4.84 4.08 4.70
C THR A 37 3.62 3.21 4.48
N LEU A 38 3.71 2.32 3.49
CA LEU A 38 2.68 1.31 3.26
C LEU A 38 3.18 0.03 3.92
N ALA A 39 2.65 -0.26 5.12
CA ALA A 39 3.06 -1.44 5.88
C ALA A 39 2.37 -2.67 5.30
N ARG A 40 3.14 -3.64 4.86
CA ARG A 40 2.63 -4.80 4.12
C ARG A 40 1.80 -5.77 4.96
N ASN A 41 1.97 -5.71 6.28
CA ASN A 41 1.17 -6.51 7.23
C ASN A 41 1.21 -8.02 6.90
N GLY A 42 2.41 -8.56 6.74
CA GLY A 42 2.61 -10.00 6.55
C GLY A 42 2.63 -10.48 5.12
N SER A 43 2.08 -9.74 4.18
CA SER A 43 2.15 -10.10 2.76
C SER A 43 3.42 -9.54 2.16
N ASN A 44 3.83 -10.06 1.01
CA ASN A 44 4.95 -9.47 0.29
C ASN A 44 4.53 -8.18 -0.41
N PHE A 45 5.51 -7.40 -0.80
CA PHE A 45 5.29 -6.20 -1.60
C PHE A 45 6.27 -6.26 -2.76
N GLU A 46 5.74 -6.31 -3.99
CA GLU A 46 6.54 -6.50 -5.20
C GLU A 46 7.42 -7.74 -5.12
N GLY A 47 6.91 -8.79 -4.47
CA GLY A 47 7.62 -10.05 -4.33
C GLY A 47 8.65 -10.08 -3.22
N SER A 48 8.77 -9.03 -2.42
CA SER A 48 9.77 -8.94 -1.35
C SER A 48 9.12 -8.70 -0.01
N ALA A 49 9.75 -9.18 1.05
CA ALA A 49 9.26 -9.00 2.41
C ALA A 49 9.70 -7.64 2.94
N GLN A 50 9.18 -6.57 2.34
CA GLN A 50 9.52 -5.21 2.74
C GLN A 50 8.34 -4.28 2.50
N ASP A 51 8.27 -3.22 3.30
CA ASP A 51 7.25 -2.21 3.17
C ASP A 51 7.61 -1.25 2.04
N ALA A 52 6.59 -0.55 1.53
CA ALA A 52 6.80 0.47 0.53
C ALA A 52 6.71 1.85 1.17
N THR A 53 7.27 2.84 0.51
CA THR A 53 7.16 4.22 0.95
C THR A 53 6.62 5.09 -0.17
N LEU A 54 5.91 6.16 0.22
CA LEU A 54 5.28 7.07 -0.72
C LEU A 54 5.74 8.48 -0.37
N ALA A 55 6.46 9.09 -1.28
CA ALA A 55 7.00 10.43 -1.08
C ALA A 55 5.89 11.48 -1.01
N ALA A 56 6.24 12.67 -0.54
CA ALA A 56 5.30 13.78 -0.42
C ALA A 56 4.63 14.06 -1.77
N THR A 57 3.37 14.39 -1.72
CA THR A 57 2.51 14.76 -2.85
C THR A 57 2.30 13.64 -3.88
N LYS A 58 2.79 12.44 -3.62
CA LYS A 58 2.63 11.32 -4.53
C LYS A 58 1.41 10.49 -4.18
N ALA A 59 1.00 9.67 -5.13
CA ALA A 59 -0.09 8.74 -4.94
C ALA A 59 0.34 7.37 -5.46
N ALA A 60 -0.24 6.32 -4.89
CA ALA A 60 0.03 4.96 -5.34
C ALA A 60 -1.25 4.15 -5.29
N GLN A 61 -1.37 3.22 -6.21
CA GLN A 61 -2.45 2.25 -6.21
C GLN A 61 -1.81 0.87 -6.24
N VAL A 62 -2.17 0.03 -5.28
CA VAL A 62 -1.61 -1.30 -5.17
C VAL A 62 -2.73 -2.33 -5.22
N VAL A 63 -2.44 -3.48 -5.80
CA VAL A 63 -3.39 -4.57 -5.92
C VAL A 63 -2.74 -5.84 -5.38
N TYR A 64 -3.52 -6.65 -4.67
CA TYR A 64 -3.03 -7.93 -4.19
C TYR A 64 -3.14 -8.96 -5.31
N VAL A 65 -2.03 -9.59 -5.66
CA VAL A 65 -1.96 -10.51 -6.78
C VAL A 65 -2.04 -11.96 -6.31
N ASP A 66 -1.14 -12.36 -5.41
CA ASP A 66 -1.13 -13.72 -4.86
C ASP A 66 -0.21 -13.75 -3.63
N SER A 67 -0.07 -14.93 -3.03
CA SER A 67 0.72 -15.07 -1.81
C SER A 67 2.22 -14.99 -2.05
N THR A 68 2.66 -15.13 -3.29
CA THR A 68 4.08 -15.05 -3.64
C THR A 68 4.50 -13.62 -3.95
N LEU A 69 3.77 -12.94 -4.82
CA LEU A 69 4.07 -11.57 -5.20
C LEU A 69 3.54 -10.57 -4.19
N GLY A 70 2.41 -10.88 -3.56
CA GLY A 70 1.78 -9.99 -2.61
C GLY A 70 1.16 -8.78 -3.30
N TRP A 71 1.46 -7.60 -2.78
CA TRP A 71 0.95 -6.35 -3.31
C TRP A 71 1.85 -5.86 -4.44
N LYS A 72 1.23 -5.41 -5.50
CA LYS A 72 1.95 -4.83 -6.65
C LYS A 72 1.38 -3.46 -6.94
N GLU A 73 2.26 -2.53 -7.30
CA GLU A 73 1.83 -1.19 -7.69
C GLU A 73 1.29 -1.21 -9.11
N ILE A 74 0.20 -0.50 -9.31
CA ILE A 74 -0.41 -0.38 -10.64
C ILE A 74 0.00 0.93 -11.29
#